data_9361ffa3900a150b97d6268852c5bac9
#
_entry.id   9361ffa3900a150b97d6268852c5bac9
#
_cell.length_a   1.000
_cell.length_b   1.000
_cell.length_c   1.000
_cell.angle_alpha   90.00
_cell.angle_beta   90.00
_cell.angle_gamma   90.00
#
_symmetry.space_group_name_H-M   'P 1'
#
loop_
_entity.id
_entity.type
_entity.pdbx_description
1 polymer ?
#
loop_
_entity_poly.entity_id
_entity_poly.type
_entity_poly.pdbx_seq_one_letter_code
_entity_poly.pdbx_strand_id
1 'polypeptide(L)'
;MSLLIIGGTGTLGRQVVLQALTKGYSVRCMVRNFRKANFLKEWGVELVYGDLTRPETIPPCLKGITVVIDASTSRANELDSLKKVDWDGKLYLIEAAKAAYIKRFVFFSAQNVEQFENIPLMKLKYGIENKLKKSNLSYTIFRLTGFYQGLIEQYAIPILENFPILVTNENTYISYMDTQDIAKFCLRALQIPQTVNQTFFLSGSRGWVSSEIITLCEQLAGQQAKVQRIPLFVLKFVSSFFGFFEWGQNISDRLAFVEILNTENNFSKSTFELYKLFKIDPAEIIQLDDYFLEYFIRLLKRLRDINFEDIQKQKNLII
;
A
#
# COMPACT_ATOMS: atom_id res chain seq x y z
N MET A 1 13.79 6.67 19.13
CA MET A 1 13.25 5.33 18.89
C MET A 1 13.92 4.73 17.68
N SER A 2 14.23 3.42 17.76
CA SER A 2 14.80 2.64 16.65
C SER A 2 13.68 1.83 16.00
N LEU A 3 13.45 2.05 14.72
CA LEU A 3 12.37 1.42 13.97
C LEU A 3 12.92 0.35 13.04
N LEU A 4 12.32 -0.84 13.04
CA LEU A 4 12.51 -1.83 11.97
C LEU A 4 11.32 -1.75 11.03
N ILE A 5 11.56 -1.45 9.75
CA ILE A 5 10.52 -1.41 8.72
C ILE A 5 10.71 -2.60 7.79
N ILE A 6 9.67 -3.45 7.69
CA ILE A 6 9.59 -4.55 6.75
C ILE A 6 8.76 -4.08 5.55
N GLY A 7 9.22 -4.37 4.33
CA GLY A 7 8.58 -3.87 3.12
C GLY A 7 8.93 -2.42 2.76
N GLY A 8 10.05 -1.87 3.28
CA GLY A 8 10.51 -0.50 3.04
C GLY A 8 10.76 -0.15 1.56
N THR A 9 10.91 -1.12 0.68
CA THR A 9 11.01 -0.91 -0.78
C THR A 9 9.66 -0.86 -1.50
N GLY A 10 8.56 -1.14 -0.79
CA GLY A 10 7.19 -1.11 -1.32
C GLY A 10 6.59 0.30 -1.32
N THR A 11 5.42 0.44 -1.93
CA THR A 11 4.73 1.73 -2.09
C THR A 11 4.46 2.43 -0.77
N LEU A 12 3.83 1.75 0.19
CA LEU A 12 3.58 2.31 1.52
C LEU A 12 4.85 2.36 2.38
N GLY A 13 5.62 1.26 2.41
CA GLY A 13 6.81 1.17 3.25
C GLY A 13 7.82 2.26 2.97
N ARG A 14 8.01 2.65 1.71
CA ARG A 14 8.88 3.76 1.28
C ARG A 14 8.45 5.08 1.91
N GLN A 15 7.16 5.36 1.97
CA GLN A 15 6.65 6.58 2.57
C GLN A 15 6.80 6.57 4.10
N VAL A 16 6.60 5.41 4.72
CA VAL A 16 6.87 5.23 6.16
C VAL A 16 8.36 5.49 6.48
N VAL A 17 9.28 4.99 5.64
CA VAL A 17 10.72 5.26 5.78
C VAL A 17 11.02 6.75 5.68
N LEU A 18 10.56 7.42 4.62
CA LEU A 18 10.79 8.85 4.40
C LEU A 18 10.28 9.70 5.57
N GLN A 19 9.04 9.46 5.98
CA GLN A 19 8.43 10.17 7.10
C GLN A 19 9.16 9.90 8.43
N ALA A 20 9.64 8.66 8.64
CA ALA A 20 10.38 8.31 9.85
C ALA A 20 11.73 9.05 9.91
N LEU A 21 12.46 9.11 8.80
CA LEU A 21 13.73 9.85 8.70
C LEU A 21 13.51 11.34 8.92
N THR A 22 12.48 11.95 8.30
CA THR A 22 12.13 13.36 8.48
C THR A 22 11.83 13.69 9.94
N LYS A 23 11.27 12.74 10.70
CA LYS A 23 11.02 12.89 12.14
C LYS A 23 12.21 12.56 13.03
N GLY A 24 13.39 12.27 12.45
CA GLY A 24 14.62 11.97 13.20
C GLY A 24 14.65 10.60 13.88
N TYR A 25 13.83 9.63 13.43
CA TYR A 25 13.92 8.26 13.92
C TYR A 25 15.15 7.56 13.34
N SER A 26 15.76 6.69 14.13
CA SER A 26 16.72 5.71 13.60
C SER A 26 15.97 4.62 12.87
N VAL A 27 16.22 4.47 11.57
CA VAL A 27 15.48 3.54 10.71
C VAL A 27 16.38 2.43 10.21
N ARG A 28 15.95 1.20 10.46
CA ARG A 28 16.50 -0.02 9.87
C ARG A 28 15.43 -0.64 8.96
N CYS A 29 15.84 -1.09 7.76
CA CYS A 29 14.98 -1.83 6.86
C CYS A 29 15.45 -3.27 6.71
N MET A 30 14.56 -4.23 6.94
CA MET A 30 14.78 -5.63 6.59
C MET A 30 14.58 -5.80 5.09
N VAL A 31 15.59 -6.28 4.38
CA VAL A 31 15.57 -6.39 2.91
C VAL A 31 16.10 -7.76 2.45
N ARG A 32 15.43 -8.35 1.44
CA ARG A 32 15.87 -9.59 0.77
C ARG A 32 16.94 -9.34 -0.29
N ASN A 33 16.99 -8.12 -0.84
CA ASN A 33 17.89 -7.76 -1.93
C ASN A 33 18.43 -6.34 -1.73
N PHE A 34 19.71 -6.24 -1.39
CA PHE A 34 20.39 -4.98 -1.16
C PHE A 34 20.44 -4.08 -2.39
N ARG A 35 20.60 -4.66 -3.61
CA ARG A 35 20.66 -3.88 -4.86
C ARG A 35 19.37 -3.12 -5.09
N LYS A 36 18.22 -3.80 -4.93
CA LYS A 36 16.90 -3.16 -5.07
C LYS A 36 16.59 -2.15 -3.97
N ALA A 37 17.26 -2.23 -2.85
CA ALA A 37 17.07 -1.36 -1.68
C ALA A 37 18.14 -0.25 -1.58
N ASN A 38 19.08 -0.14 -2.52
CA ASN A 38 20.21 0.79 -2.43
C ASN A 38 19.78 2.24 -2.21
N PHE A 39 18.70 2.67 -2.84
CA PHE A 39 18.15 4.02 -2.66
C PHE A 39 17.79 4.33 -1.19
N LEU A 40 17.36 3.33 -0.41
CA LEU A 40 17.10 3.52 1.03
C LEU A 40 18.40 3.81 1.80
N LYS A 41 19.50 3.18 1.40
CA LYS A 41 20.81 3.44 1.98
C LYS A 41 21.27 4.88 1.71
N GLU A 42 21.00 5.38 0.50
CA GLU A 42 21.29 6.78 0.12
C GLU A 42 20.47 7.77 0.95
N TRP A 43 19.31 7.38 1.44
CA TRP A 43 18.50 8.18 2.38
C TRP A 43 19.01 8.12 3.82
N GLY A 44 20.02 7.31 4.13
CA GLY A 44 20.56 7.16 5.49
C GLY A 44 19.94 6.01 6.29
N VAL A 45 19.24 5.07 5.64
CA VAL A 45 18.66 3.90 6.29
C VAL A 45 19.69 2.80 6.50
N GLU A 46 19.71 2.19 7.68
CA GLU A 46 20.44 0.96 7.92
C GLU A 46 19.74 -0.21 7.22
N LEU A 47 20.42 -0.87 6.28
CA LEU A 47 19.89 -2.06 5.63
C LEU A 47 20.41 -3.31 6.32
N VAL A 48 19.52 -4.26 6.60
CA VAL A 48 19.87 -5.57 7.16
C VAL A 48 19.24 -6.66 6.31
N TYR A 49 19.99 -7.74 6.08
CA TYR A 49 19.44 -8.89 5.38
C TYR A 49 18.42 -9.62 6.26
N GLY A 50 17.26 -9.90 5.70
CA GLY A 50 16.25 -10.73 6.30
C GLY A 50 15.17 -11.09 5.31
N ASP A 51 14.64 -12.31 5.46
CA ASP A 51 13.59 -12.87 4.63
C ASP A 51 12.54 -13.52 5.53
N LEU A 52 11.29 -13.09 5.39
CA LEU A 52 10.17 -13.64 6.16
C LEU A 52 9.98 -15.15 5.92
N THR A 53 10.42 -15.66 4.77
CA THR A 53 10.38 -17.11 4.45
C THR A 53 11.53 -17.90 5.09
N ARG A 54 12.49 -17.21 5.73
CA ARG A 54 13.66 -17.78 6.40
C ARG A 54 13.73 -17.28 7.83
N PRO A 55 13.06 -17.97 8.78
CA PRO A 55 12.88 -17.51 10.16
C PRO A 55 14.18 -17.15 10.88
N GLU A 56 15.26 -17.88 10.59
CA GLU A 56 16.60 -17.69 11.18
C GLU A 56 17.21 -16.32 10.86
N THR A 57 16.73 -15.65 9.81
CA THR A 57 17.23 -14.33 9.39
C THR A 57 16.55 -13.16 10.11
N ILE A 58 15.43 -13.41 10.81
CA ILE A 58 14.62 -12.36 11.44
C ILE A 58 15.24 -11.83 12.75
N PRO A 59 15.70 -12.67 13.71
CA PRO A 59 16.21 -12.20 14.99
C PRO A 59 17.36 -11.20 14.90
N PRO A 60 18.35 -11.34 13.98
CA PRO A 60 19.42 -10.34 13.82
C PRO A 60 18.88 -8.95 13.44
N CYS A 61 17.77 -8.89 12.67
CA CYS A 61 17.17 -7.63 12.26
C CYS A 61 16.58 -6.84 13.43
N LEU A 62 16.18 -7.53 14.50
CA LEU A 62 15.50 -6.95 15.67
C LEU A 62 16.46 -6.44 16.75
N LYS A 63 17.76 -6.69 16.63
CA LYS A 63 18.75 -6.28 17.65
C LYS A 63 18.77 -4.77 17.83
N GLY A 64 18.45 -4.29 19.03
CA GLY A 64 18.40 -2.86 19.37
C GLY A 64 17.20 -2.09 18.83
N ILE A 65 16.20 -2.80 18.26
CA ILE A 65 14.95 -2.22 17.77
C ILE A 65 13.96 -2.06 18.92
N THR A 66 13.19 -0.98 18.86
CA THR A 66 12.10 -0.71 19.82
C THR A 66 10.72 -0.87 19.21
N VAL A 67 10.58 -0.64 17.91
CA VAL A 67 9.30 -0.69 17.18
C VAL A 67 9.48 -1.45 15.88
N VAL A 68 8.54 -2.33 15.57
CA VAL A 68 8.42 -3.00 14.27
C VAL A 68 7.25 -2.41 13.50
N ILE A 69 7.46 -2.05 12.24
CA ILE A 69 6.41 -1.61 11.31
C ILE A 69 6.41 -2.57 10.12
N ASP A 70 5.36 -3.38 10.02
CA ASP A 70 5.22 -4.36 8.95
C ASP A 70 4.30 -3.83 7.83
N ALA A 71 4.93 -3.30 6.78
CA ALA A 71 4.30 -2.86 5.54
C ALA A 71 4.55 -3.86 4.39
N SER A 72 4.93 -5.11 4.73
CA SER A 72 5.22 -6.12 3.72
C SER A 72 3.96 -6.88 3.31
N THR A 73 3.95 -7.31 2.06
CA THR A 73 3.00 -8.27 1.51
C THR A 73 3.67 -8.97 0.32
N SER A 74 3.22 -10.16 -0.02
CA SER A 74 3.68 -10.86 -1.21
C SER A 74 3.27 -10.12 -2.48
N ARG A 75 4.02 -10.31 -3.55
CA ARG A 75 3.66 -9.79 -4.88
C ARG A 75 2.75 -10.77 -5.59
N ALA A 76 1.86 -10.23 -6.42
CA ALA A 76 0.84 -11.01 -7.14
C ALA A 76 1.38 -12.15 -8.03
N ASN A 77 2.65 -12.12 -8.42
CA ASN A 77 3.30 -13.12 -9.29
C ASN A 77 4.08 -14.20 -8.53
N GLU A 78 4.02 -14.22 -7.19
CA GLU A 78 4.73 -15.18 -6.36
C GLU A 78 3.70 -15.99 -5.54
N LEU A 79 2.97 -16.92 -6.17
CA LEU A 79 1.84 -17.66 -5.54
C LEU A 79 2.23 -18.49 -4.33
N ASP A 80 3.32 -19.23 -4.44
CA ASP A 80 3.90 -19.95 -3.30
C ASP A 80 4.28 -19.01 -2.15
N SER A 81 4.40 -17.72 -2.42
CA SER A 81 4.82 -16.73 -1.46
C SER A 81 3.69 -16.19 -0.59
N LEU A 82 2.42 -16.24 -1.02
CA LEU A 82 1.31 -15.67 -0.26
C LEU A 82 1.25 -16.28 1.15
N LYS A 83 1.11 -17.60 1.26
CA LYS A 83 1.09 -18.27 2.56
C LYS A 83 2.44 -18.15 3.28
N LYS A 84 3.55 -18.35 2.58
CA LYS A 84 4.90 -18.30 3.17
C LYS A 84 5.23 -16.92 3.73
N VAL A 85 4.85 -15.83 3.04
CA VAL A 85 5.16 -14.45 3.45
C VAL A 85 4.07 -13.89 4.36
N ASP A 86 2.80 -13.95 3.90
CA ASP A 86 1.69 -13.24 4.58
C ASP A 86 1.07 -14.05 5.73
N TRP A 87 1.48 -15.31 5.92
CA TRP A 87 1.10 -16.11 7.09
C TRP A 87 2.31 -16.58 7.88
N ASP A 88 3.02 -17.60 7.38
CA ASP A 88 4.11 -18.25 8.14
C ASP A 88 5.19 -17.22 8.55
N GLY A 89 5.63 -16.39 7.60
CA GLY A 89 6.65 -15.38 7.82
C GLY A 89 6.23 -14.30 8.83
N LYS A 90 4.95 -13.92 8.82
CA LYS A 90 4.44 -12.96 9.81
C LYS A 90 4.27 -13.58 11.19
N LEU A 91 3.94 -14.86 11.29
CA LEU A 91 3.96 -15.58 12.57
C LEU A 91 5.38 -15.63 13.14
N TYR A 92 6.38 -15.97 12.33
CA TYR A 92 7.78 -15.94 12.76
C TYR A 92 8.22 -14.54 13.21
N LEU A 93 7.82 -13.50 12.48
CA LEU A 93 8.11 -12.12 12.84
C LEU A 93 7.48 -11.72 14.19
N ILE A 94 6.23 -12.11 14.44
CA ILE A 94 5.54 -11.85 15.71
C ILE A 94 6.27 -12.56 16.86
N GLU A 95 6.61 -13.84 16.71
CA GLU A 95 7.31 -14.59 17.77
C GLU A 95 8.72 -14.02 18.00
N ALA A 96 9.45 -13.68 16.94
CA ALA A 96 10.76 -13.02 17.07
C ALA A 96 10.65 -11.64 17.75
N ALA A 97 9.63 -10.85 17.44
CA ALA A 97 9.37 -9.56 18.05
C ALA A 97 9.06 -9.70 19.57
N LYS A 98 8.31 -10.73 19.96
CA LYS A 98 8.09 -11.06 21.38
C LYS A 98 9.41 -11.39 22.09
N ALA A 99 10.20 -12.27 21.51
CA ALA A 99 11.49 -12.67 22.06
C ALA A 99 12.50 -11.51 22.16
N ALA A 100 12.39 -10.54 21.25
CA ALA A 100 13.21 -9.31 21.25
C ALA A 100 12.63 -8.18 22.14
N TYR A 101 11.55 -8.42 22.87
CA TYR A 101 10.87 -7.43 23.74
C TYR A 101 10.53 -6.13 23.01
N ILE A 102 10.02 -6.24 21.77
CA ILE A 102 9.57 -5.10 20.97
C ILE A 102 8.44 -4.37 21.72
N LYS A 103 8.58 -3.04 21.86
CA LYS A 103 7.64 -2.19 22.58
C LYS A 103 6.36 -1.88 21.82
N ARG A 104 6.40 -1.90 20.50
CA ARG A 104 5.24 -1.65 19.63
C ARG A 104 5.38 -2.40 18.31
N PHE A 105 4.32 -3.06 17.88
CA PHE A 105 4.19 -3.67 16.57
C PHE A 105 3.08 -2.97 15.78
N VAL A 106 3.41 -2.36 14.64
CA VAL A 106 2.44 -1.74 13.73
C VAL A 106 2.21 -2.67 12.55
N PHE A 107 0.95 -2.96 12.25
CA PHE A 107 0.56 -3.83 11.16
C PHE A 107 -0.44 -3.15 10.23
N PHE A 108 -0.22 -3.27 8.92
CA PHE A 108 -1.14 -2.80 7.90
C PHE A 108 -1.99 -3.96 7.37
N SER A 109 -3.25 -3.90 7.71
CA SER A 109 -4.29 -4.82 7.29
C SER A 109 -5.15 -4.22 6.18
N ALA A 110 -6.26 -4.86 5.83
CA ALA A 110 -7.21 -4.35 4.86
C ALA A 110 -8.58 -4.14 5.49
N GLN A 111 -9.40 -3.28 4.88
CA GLN A 111 -10.78 -3.07 5.28
C GLN A 111 -11.58 -4.36 5.14
N ASN A 112 -12.57 -4.56 6.00
CA ASN A 112 -13.56 -5.64 5.95
C ASN A 112 -12.97 -7.07 5.90
N VAL A 113 -11.73 -7.26 6.41
CA VAL A 113 -11.05 -8.56 6.38
C VAL A 113 -11.86 -9.67 7.04
N GLU A 114 -12.70 -9.35 8.03
CA GLU A 114 -13.59 -10.29 8.71
C GLU A 114 -14.80 -10.73 7.88
N GLN A 115 -15.18 -9.95 6.87
CA GLN A 115 -16.34 -10.24 6.02
C GLN A 115 -15.98 -11.07 4.79
N PHE A 116 -14.71 -11.04 4.39
CA PHE A 116 -14.21 -11.64 3.15
C PHE A 116 -13.18 -12.75 3.40
N GLU A 117 -13.45 -13.62 4.37
CA GLU A 117 -12.58 -14.77 4.67
C GLU A 117 -12.50 -15.80 3.54
N ASN A 118 -13.41 -15.76 2.58
CA ASN A 118 -13.35 -16.54 1.34
C ASN A 118 -12.21 -16.10 0.40
N ILE A 119 -11.66 -14.89 0.60
CA ILE A 119 -10.53 -14.36 -0.18
C ILE A 119 -9.23 -14.68 0.55
N PRO A 120 -8.29 -15.44 -0.05
CA PRO A 120 -7.09 -15.95 0.63
C PRO A 120 -6.30 -14.86 1.36
N LEU A 121 -5.99 -13.73 0.71
CA LEU A 121 -5.24 -12.63 1.33
C LEU A 121 -5.99 -12.03 2.53
N MET A 122 -7.32 -11.87 2.44
CA MET A 122 -8.13 -11.31 3.53
C MET A 122 -8.16 -12.24 4.73
N LYS A 123 -8.36 -13.54 4.49
CA LYS A 123 -8.30 -14.57 5.51
C LYS A 123 -6.97 -14.57 6.26
N LEU A 124 -5.85 -14.48 5.51
CA LEU A 124 -4.52 -14.42 6.12
C LEU A 124 -4.33 -13.16 6.94
N LYS A 125 -4.69 -11.98 6.41
CA LYS A 125 -4.59 -10.71 7.15
C LYS A 125 -5.42 -10.73 8.42
N TYR A 126 -6.67 -11.19 8.36
CA TYR A 126 -7.53 -11.33 9.55
C TYR A 126 -6.95 -12.30 10.57
N GLY A 127 -6.42 -13.43 10.11
CA GLY A 127 -5.73 -14.38 10.96
C GLY A 127 -4.51 -13.77 11.67
N ILE A 128 -3.68 -12.97 10.98
CA ILE A 128 -2.53 -12.27 11.56
C ILE A 128 -2.98 -11.21 12.56
N GLU A 129 -4.05 -10.43 12.27
CA GLU A 129 -4.62 -9.52 13.28
C GLU A 129 -4.96 -10.25 14.59
N ASN A 130 -5.63 -11.40 14.48
CA ASN A 130 -6.04 -12.21 15.63
C ASN A 130 -4.83 -12.80 16.38
N LYS A 131 -3.78 -13.22 15.66
CA LYS A 131 -2.53 -13.69 16.27
C LYS A 131 -1.82 -12.57 17.01
N LEU A 132 -1.73 -11.38 16.39
CA LEU A 132 -1.09 -10.21 16.98
C LEU A 132 -1.85 -9.76 18.25
N LYS A 133 -3.19 -9.70 18.21
CA LYS A 133 -4.05 -9.39 19.38
C LYS A 133 -3.84 -10.36 20.54
N LYS A 134 -3.54 -11.63 20.25
CA LYS A 134 -3.30 -12.69 21.27
C LYS A 134 -1.83 -12.82 21.67
N SER A 135 -0.92 -12.05 21.09
CA SER A 135 0.53 -12.25 21.23
C SER A 135 1.15 -11.63 22.48
N ASN A 136 0.41 -10.84 23.27
CA ASN A 136 0.90 -9.99 24.36
C ASN A 136 1.87 -8.86 23.91
N LEU A 137 2.10 -8.66 22.60
CA LEU A 137 2.78 -7.48 22.11
C LEU A 137 1.84 -6.27 22.16
N SER A 138 2.34 -5.10 22.51
CA SER A 138 1.62 -3.87 22.27
C SER A 138 1.56 -3.62 20.77
N TYR A 139 0.37 -3.50 20.18
CA TYR A 139 0.16 -3.37 18.76
C TYR A 139 -0.61 -2.10 18.37
N THR A 140 -0.54 -1.75 17.12
CA THR A 140 -1.48 -0.86 16.41
C THR A 140 -1.74 -1.46 15.03
N ILE A 141 -2.99 -1.66 14.69
CA ILE A 141 -3.40 -2.20 13.39
C ILE A 141 -4.09 -1.09 12.60
N PHE A 142 -3.65 -0.88 11.36
CA PHE A 142 -4.33 0.00 10.42
C PHE A 142 -4.99 -0.83 9.32
N ARG A 143 -6.31 -0.75 9.23
CA ARG A 143 -7.09 -1.32 8.13
C ARG A 143 -7.23 -0.28 7.03
N LEU A 144 -6.71 -0.59 5.87
CA LEU A 144 -6.60 0.32 4.75
C LEU A 144 -7.61 -0.03 3.66
N THR A 145 -8.04 0.97 2.91
CA THR A 145 -8.83 0.82 1.67
C THR A 145 -7.91 0.60 0.47
N GLY A 146 -7.81 1.54 -0.42
CA GLY A 146 -6.91 1.55 -1.57
C GLY A 146 -5.99 2.76 -1.55
N PHE A 147 -4.95 2.72 -2.39
CA PHE A 147 -3.97 3.78 -2.50
C PHE A 147 -4.12 4.54 -3.80
N TYR A 148 -3.93 5.87 -3.77
CA TYR A 148 -3.86 6.70 -4.98
C TYR A 148 -2.82 6.20 -5.98
N GLN A 149 -1.70 5.67 -5.48
CA GLN A 149 -0.61 5.14 -6.31
C GLN A 149 -1.07 4.02 -7.25
N GLY A 150 -2.00 3.18 -6.82
CA GLY A 150 -2.56 2.12 -7.65
C GLY A 150 -3.45 2.63 -8.79
N LEU A 151 -4.06 3.80 -8.62
CA LEU A 151 -4.95 4.39 -9.62
C LEU A 151 -4.18 4.91 -10.84
N ILE A 152 -2.90 5.24 -10.68
CA ILE A 152 -2.04 5.66 -11.81
C ILE A 152 -1.92 4.54 -12.83
N GLU A 153 -1.58 3.32 -12.40
CA GLU A 153 -1.46 2.16 -13.29
C GLU A 153 -2.83 1.70 -13.82
N GLN A 154 -3.89 1.91 -13.04
CA GLN A 154 -5.23 1.45 -13.39
C GLN A 154 -5.94 2.40 -14.37
N TYR A 155 -5.74 3.71 -14.27
CA TYR A 155 -6.47 4.71 -15.03
C TYR A 155 -5.59 5.67 -15.81
N ALA A 156 -4.61 6.32 -15.18
CA ALA A 156 -3.84 7.38 -15.83
C ALA A 156 -2.96 6.86 -16.97
N ILE A 157 -2.19 5.79 -16.74
CA ILE A 157 -1.30 5.22 -17.77
C ILE A 157 -2.10 4.68 -18.96
N PRO A 158 -3.16 3.86 -18.79
CA PRO A 158 -3.95 3.39 -19.94
C PRO A 158 -4.55 4.53 -20.76
N ILE A 159 -5.01 5.62 -20.14
CA ILE A 159 -5.53 6.78 -20.89
C ILE A 159 -4.40 7.41 -21.70
N LEU A 160 -3.25 7.70 -21.10
CA LEU A 160 -2.11 8.30 -21.77
C LEU A 160 -1.57 7.46 -22.92
N GLU A 161 -1.56 6.14 -22.78
CA GLU A 161 -1.08 5.19 -23.78
C GLU A 161 -2.18 4.72 -24.73
N ASN A 162 -3.39 5.27 -24.60
CA ASN A 162 -4.55 4.92 -25.42
C ASN A 162 -4.96 3.43 -25.37
N PHE A 163 -4.70 2.77 -24.21
CA PHE A 163 -5.13 1.42 -23.93
C PHE A 163 -6.54 1.39 -23.31
N PRO A 164 -7.28 0.27 -23.46
CA PRO A 164 -8.59 0.13 -22.85
C PRO A 164 -8.51 0.01 -21.32
N ILE A 165 -9.41 0.70 -20.64
CA ILE A 165 -9.62 0.57 -19.19
C ILE A 165 -10.74 -0.42 -18.96
N LEU A 166 -10.46 -1.45 -18.17
CA LEU A 166 -11.45 -2.43 -17.77
C LEU A 166 -12.15 -1.96 -16.50
N VAL A 167 -13.47 -1.76 -16.55
CA VAL A 167 -14.29 -1.40 -15.39
C VAL A 167 -15.43 -2.38 -15.23
N THR A 168 -15.88 -2.56 -14.00
CA THR A 168 -17.13 -3.28 -13.70
C THR A 168 -18.33 -2.36 -13.84
N ASN A 169 -19.52 -2.92 -14.00
CA ASN A 169 -20.75 -2.13 -14.12
C ASN A 169 -21.24 -1.53 -12.79
N GLU A 170 -20.51 -1.68 -11.71
CA GLU A 170 -20.92 -1.27 -10.38
C GLU A 170 -20.38 0.11 -10.02
N ASN A 171 -21.27 0.96 -9.51
CA ASN A 171 -20.95 2.28 -8.97
C ASN A 171 -20.53 2.14 -7.49
N THR A 172 -19.35 1.58 -7.26
CA THR A 172 -18.82 1.41 -5.91
C THR A 172 -17.99 2.61 -5.52
N TYR A 173 -18.32 3.20 -4.37
CA TYR A 173 -17.56 4.29 -3.79
C TYR A 173 -16.40 3.74 -2.96
N ILE A 174 -15.18 4.09 -3.34
CA ILE A 174 -13.95 3.70 -2.62
C ILE A 174 -13.24 4.95 -2.13
N SER A 175 -12.98 5.01 -0.83
CA SER A 175 -12.24 6.11 -0.22
C SER A 175 -10.74 5.82 -0.21
N TYR A 176 -10.12 5.99 -1.37
CA TYR A 176 -8.66 5.86 -1.51
C TYR A 176 -7.92 6.90 -0.67
N MET A 177 -6.66 6.62 -0.33
CA MET A 177 -5.82 7.51 0.45
C MET A 177 -4.39 7.52 -0.08
N ASP A 178 -3.70 8.65 0.03
CA ASP A 178 -2.28 8.74 -0.28
C ASP A 178 -1.44 7.98 0.75
N THR A 179 -0.43 7.26 0.29
CA THR A 179 0.46 6.50 1.18
C THR A 179 1.33 7.39 2.06
N GLN A 180 1.56 8.67 1.70
CA GLN A 180 2.23 9.63 2.57
C GLN A 180 1.38 9.94 3.81
N ASP A 181 0.07 10.10 3.61
CA ASP A 181 -0.85 10.38 4.72
C ASP A 181 -1.00 9.15 5.62
N ILE A 182 -1.10 7.95 5.05
CA ILE A 182 -1.07 6.70 5.84
C ILE A 182 0.20 6.62 6.68
N ALA A 183 1.36 7.00 6.13
CA ALA A 183 2.62 7.04 6.87
C ALA A 183 2.60 8.10 7.99
N LYS A 184 1.95 9.27 7.79
CA LYS A 184 1.74 10.26 8.86
C LYS A 184 0.97 9.66 10.03
N PHE A 185 -0.16 8.99 9.76
CA PHE A 185 -0.95 8.30 10.79
C PHE A 185 -0.14 7.23 11.52
N CYS A 186 0.61 6.40 10.79
CA CYS A 186 1.46 5.37 11.35
C CYS A 186 2.45 5.91 12.36
N LEU A 187 3.18 6.98 12.01
CA LEU A 187 4.19 7.54 12.90
C LEU A 187 3.60 8.38 14.04
N ARG A 188 2.45 9.01 13.82
CA ARG A 188 1.70 9.67 14.91
C ARG A 188 1.23 8.66 15.95
N ALA A 189 0.79 7.47 15.54
CA ALA A 189 0.39 6.41 16.46
C ALA A 189 1.48 6.05 17.47
N LEU A 190 2.74 6.12 17.08
CA LEU A 190 3.86 5.81 17.99
C LEU A 190 3.99 6.79 19.16
N GLN A 191 3.42 7.99 19.03
CA GLN A 191 3.49 9.07 20.00
C GLN A 191 2.23 9.17 20.86
N ILE A 192 1.15 8.48 20.50
CA ILE A 192 -0.17 8.59 21.13
C ILE A 192 -0.47 7.31 21.92
N PRO A 193 -0.52 7.36 23.28
CA PRO A 193 -0.76 6.18 24.10
C PRO A 193 -2.09 5.49 23.79
N GLN A 194 -3.13 6.25 23.44
CA GLN A 194 -4.48 5.75 23.14
C GLN A 194 -4.53 4.85 21.90
N THR A 195 -3.46 4.81 21.09
CA THR A 195 -3.38 3.94 19.91
C THR A 195 -2.82 2.55 20.23
N VAL A 196 -2.40 2.33 21.48
CA VAL A 196 -1.91 1.02 21.94
C VAL A 196 -3.04 0.02 21.97
N ASN A 197 -2.82 -1.17 21.39
CA ASN A 197 -3.77 -2.27 21.32
C ASN A 197 -5.09 -1.89 20.64
N GLN A 198 -5.00 -0.99 19.64
CA GLN A 198 -6.15 -0.53 18.88
C GLN A 198 -6.03 -0.92 17.41
N THR A 199 -7.20 -1.03 16.79
CA THR A 199 -7.35 -1.21 15.32
C THR A 199 -8.06 0.03 14.77
N PHE A 200 -7.45 0.70 13.81
CA PHE A 200 -7.98 1.90 13.16
C PHE A 200 -8.28 1.64 11.72
N PHE A 201 -9.39 2.19 11.28
CA PHE A 201 -9.77 2.22 9.89
C PHE A 201 -9.30 3.53 9.26
N LEU A 202 -8.41 3.48 8.28
CA LEU A 202 -7.92 4.63 7.55
C LEU A 202 -8.53 4.68 6.15
N SER A 203 -9.14 5.80 5.83
CA SER A 203 -9.75 6.08 4.54
C SER A 203 -9.52 7.54 4.14
N GLY A 204 -9.58 7.82 2.85
CA GLY A 204 -9.57 9.18 2.34
C GLY A 204 -10.79 9.99 2.75
N SER A 205 -10.78 11.28 2.42
CA SER A 205 -11.80 12.27 2.81
C SER A 205 -13.17 12.02 2.18
N ARG A 206 -13.19 11.43 0.98
CA ARG A 206 -14.43 11.05 0.26
C ARG A 206 -14.28 9.73 -0.51
N GLY A 207 -15.42 9.14 -0.85
CA GLY A 207 -15.50 8.03 -1.79
C GLY A 207 -15.44 8.51 -3.24
N TRP A 208 -14.83 7.71 -4.10
CA TRP A 208 -14.71 7.91 -5.53
C TRP A 208 -15.27 6.71 -6.28
N VAL A 209 -16.03 6.94 -7.35
CA VAL A 209 -16.39 5.90 -8.31
C VAL A 209 -15.43 5.90 -9.50
N SER A 210 -15.30 4.75 -10.17
CA SER A 210 -14.40 4.61 -11.31
C SER A 210 -14.65 5.63 -12.42
N SER A 211 -15.91 5.99 -12.68
CA SER A 211 -16.28 7.00 -13.69
C SER A 211 -15.75 8.40 -13.35
N GLU A 212 -15.80 8.82 -12.09
CA GLU A 212 -15.26 10.12 -11.67
C GLU A 212 -13.74 10.16 -11.86
N ILE A 213 -13.04 9.06 -11.49
CA ILE A 213 -11.59 8.95 -11.64
C ILE A 213 -11.18 8.98 -13.12
N ILE A 214 -11.94 8.28 -13.98
CA ILE A 214 -11.72 8.28 -15.42
C ILE A 214 -11.89 9.71 -15.97
N THR A 215 -12.99 10.38 -15.64
CA THR A 215 -13.25 11.76 -16.09
C THR A 215 -12.15 12.72 -15.64
N LEU A 216 -11.66 12.60 -14.40
CA LEU A 216 -10.54 13.39 -13.91
C LEU A 216 -9.27 13.13 -14.73
N CYS A 217 -8.95 11.86 -15.00
CA CYS A 217 -7.78 11.52 -15.81
C CYS A 217 -7.92 11.99 -17.27
N GLU A 218 -9.11 11.91 -17.89
CA GLU A 218 -9.40 12.43 -19.22
C GLU A 218 -9.15 13.94 -19.31
N GLN A 219 -9.64 14.69 -18.33
CA GLN A 219 -9.44 16.15 -18.25
C GLN A 219 -7.96 16.51 -18.14
N LEU A 220 -7.20 15.81 -17.29
CA LEU A 220 -5.79 16.06 -17.09
C LEU A 220 -4.90 15.59 -18.25
N ALA A 221 -5.30 14.50 -18.92
CA ALA A 221 -4.59 13.97 -20.09
C ALA A 221 -4.92 14.70 -21.39
N GLY A 222 -6.05 15.42 -21.46
CA GLY A 222 -6.56 16.05 -22.67
C GLY A 222 -7.03 15.05 -23.74
N GLN A 223 -7.37 13.80 -23.36
CA GLN A 223 -7.85 12.76 -24.28
C GLN A 223 -8.88 11.85 -23.62
N GLN A 224 -9.73 11.24 -24.43
CA GLN A 224 -10.80 10.36 -23.97
C GLN A 224 -10.31 8.93 -23.68
N ALA A 225 -10.86 8.33 -22.64
CA ALA A 225 -10.60 6.96 -22.27
C ALA A 225 -11.34 5.96 -23.16
N LYS A 226 -10.69 4.85 -23.46
CA LYS A 226 -11.34 3.68 -24.07
C LYS A 226 -11.86 2.77 -22.96
N VAL A 227 -13.11 2.97 -22.53
CA VAL A 227 -13.68 2.20 -21.42
C VAL A 227 -14.34 0.92 -21.95
N GLN A 228 -13.91 -0.22 -21.44
CA GLN A 228 -14.53 -1.53 -21.65
C GLN A 228 -15.19 -2.01 -20.36
N ARG A 229 -16.49 -2.21 -20.40
CA ARG A 229 -17.28 -2.69 -19.26
C ARG A 229 -17.35 -4.20 -19.25
N ILE A 230 -16.89 -4.81 -18.16
CA ILE A 230 -16.94 -6.25 -17.97
C ILE A 230 -17.96 -6.57 -16.87
N PRO A 231 -19.01 -7.35 -17.16
CA PRO A 231 -19.96 -7.79 -16.14
C PRO A 231 -19.26 -8.66 -15.07
N LEU A 232 -19.61 -8.47 -13.80
CA LEU A 232 -19.01 -9.20 -12.67
C LEU A 232 -19.11 -10.73 -12.82
N PHE A 233 -20.21 -11.26 -13.40
CA PHE A 233 -20.35 -12.70 -13.60
C PHE A 233 -19.29 -13.26 -14.55
N VAL A 234 -18.86 -12.48 -15.56
CA VAL A 234 -17.79 -12.88 -16.49
C VAL A 234 -16.45 -12.95 -15.72
N LEU A 235 -16.21 -11.97 -14.84
CA LEU A 235 -15.00 -11.96 -14.02
C LEU A 235 -14.99 -13.14 -13.03
N LYS A 236 -16.15 -13.45 -12.40
CA LYS A 236 -16.28 -14.62 -11.51
C LYS A 236 -16.10 -15.93 -12.28
N PHE A 237 -16.63 -16.03 -13.49
CA PHE A 237 -16.46 -17.21 -14.34
C PHE A 237 -15.00 -17.39 -14.75
N VAL A 238 -14.35 -16.32 -15.23
CA VAL A 238 -12.95 -16.30 -15.61
C VAL A 238 -12.07 -16.66 -14.40
N SER A 239 -12.31 -16.07 -13.23
CA SER A 239 -11.55 -16.37 -12.01
C SER A 239 -11.73 -17.80 -11.56
N SER A 240 -12.93 -18.39 -11.68
CA SER A 240 -13.20 -19.79 -11.35
C SER A 240 -12.53 -20.75 -12.32
N PHE A 241 -12.50 -20.42 -13.61
CA PHE A 241 -11.90 -21.26 -14.65
C PHE A 241 -10.38 -21.19 -14.64
N PHE A 242 -9.79 -20.00 -14.46
CA PHE A 242 -8.36 -19.78 -14.37
C PHE A 242 -7.78 -20.03 -12.98
N GLY A 243 -8.60 -20.18 -11.95
CA GLY A 243 -8.18 -20.60 -10.60
C GLY A 243 -7.49 -21.96 -10.55
N PHE A 244 -7.62 -22.79 -11.61
CA PHE A 244 -6.85 -24.01 -11.81
C PHE A 244 -5.43 -23.75 -12.36
N PHE A 245 -5.14 -22.57 -12.89
CA PHE A 245 -3.81 -22.20 -13.35
C PHE A 245 -3.22 -21.18 -12.39
N GLU A 246 -1.96 -21.35 -12.01
CA GLU A 246 -1.22 -20.46 -11.09
C GLU A 246 -1.29 -18.98 -11.48
N TRP A 247 -1.44 -18.69 -12.76
CA TRP A 247 -1.60 -17.33 -13.31
C TRP A 247 -2.97 -16.71 -13.05
N GLY A 248 -4.00 -17.54 -12.96
CA GLY A 248 -5.40 -17.08 -12.78
C GLY A 248 -5.74 -16.69 -11.35
N GLN A 249 -5.05 -17.22 -10.35
CA GLN A 249 -5.31 -16.89 -8.94
C GLN A 249 -5.00 -15.41 -8.64
N ASN A 250 -4.01 -14.82 -9.29
CA ASN A 250 -3.67 -13.41 -9.13
C ASN A 250 -4.74 -12.46 -9.70
N ILE A 251 -5.38 -12.85 -10.79
CA ILE A 251 -6.50 -12.11 -11.38
C ILE A 251 -7.73 -12.25 -10.47
N SER A 252 -7.98 -13.48 -9.97
CA SER A 252 -9.07 -13.76 -9.04
C SER A 252 -8.96 -12.93 -7.76
N ASP A 253 -7.79 -12.83 -7.16
CA ASP A 253 -7.57 -12.06 -5.93
C ASP A 253 -7.76 -10.55 -6.15
N ARG A 254 -7.38 -10.02 -7.32
CA ARG A 254 -7.62 -8.62 -7.68
C ARG A 254 -9.09 -8.33 -7.94
N LEU A 255 -9.80 -9.27 -8.56
CA LEU A 255 -11.23 -9.15 -8.85
C LEU A 255 -12.09 -9.32 -7.59
N ALA A 256 -11.70 -10.22 -6.70
CA ALA A 256 -12.30 -10.37 -5.39
C ALA A 256 -12.10 -9.09 -4.55
N PHE A 257 -11.00 -8.37 -4.72
CA PHE A 257 -10.79 -7.07 -4.08
C PHE A 257 -11.81 -6.02 -4.51
N VAL A 258 -12.29 -6.05 -5.75
CA VAL A 258 -13.39 -5.18 -6.23
C VAL A 258 -14.71 -5.47 -5.50
N GLU A 259 -14.99 -6.73 -5.16
CA GLU A 259 -16.19 -7.13 -4.40
C GLU A 259 -16.17 -6.62 -2.94
N ILE A 260 -14.97 -6.54 -2.33
CA ILE A 260 -14.77 -6.01 -0.96
C ILE A 260 -15.14 -4.54 -0.86
N LEU A 261 -14.95 -3.80 -1.93
CA LEU A 261 -15.12 -2.36 -1.95
C LEU A 261 -16.59 -1.95 -2.07
N ASN A 262 -17.50 -2.90 -2.38
CA ASN A 262 -18.92 -2.67 -2.57
C ASN A 262 -19.75 -2.50 -1.28
N THR A 263 -19.13 -2.56 -0.10
CA THR A 263 -19.87 -2.36 1.15
C THR A 263 -20.01 -0.88 1.49
N GLU A 264 -21.24 -0.42 1.68
CA GLU A 264 -21.55 0.95 2.12
C GLU A 264 -20.78 1.30 3.39
N ASN A 265 -19.98 2.33 3.32
CA ASN A 265 -19.18 2.80 4.46
C ASN A 265 -19.78 4.08 5.03
N ASN A 266 -20.22 4.05 6.28
CA ASN A 266 -20.58 5.23 7.08
C ASN A 266 -19.33 6.05 7.44
N PHE A 267 -18.78 6.78 6.46
CA PHE A 267 -17.46 7.42 6.55
C PHE A 267 -17.36 8.63 7.48
N SER A 268 -18.42 9.41 7.67
CA SER A 268 -18.26 10.79 8.12
C SER A 268 -17.91 10.96 9.60
N LYS A 269 -18.55 10.21 10.51
CA LYS A 269 -18.37 10.43 11.96
C LYS A 269 -17.10 9.78 12.51
N SER A 270 -16.83 8.56 12.11
CA SER A 270 -15.65 7.80 12.54
C SER A 270 -14.34 8.43 12.05
N THR A 271 -14.33 8.98 10.85
CA THR A 271 -13.17 9.64 10.25
C THR A 271 -12.80 10.92 10.98
N PHE A 272 -13.77 11.75 11.37
CA PHE A 272 -13.52 12.99 12.11
C PHE A 272 -12.91 12.72 13.50
N GLU A 273 -13.43 11.74 14.24
CA GLU A 273 -12.87 11.35 15.54
C GLU A 273 -11.43 10.84 15.41
N LEU A 274 -11.14 10.12 14.33
CA LEU A 274 -9.79 9.64 14.01
C LEU A 274 -8.82 10.81 13.81
N TYR A 275 -9.15 11.78 12.96
CA TYR A 275 -8.31 12.95 12.73
C TYR A 275 -8.02 13.72 14.02
N LYS A 276 -9.04 13.89 14.86
CA LYS A 276 -8.91 14.53 16.17
C LYS A 276 -7.97 13.76 17.10
N LEU A 277 -8.11 12.42 17.16
CA LEU A 277 -7.24 11.57 17.97
C LEU A 277 -5.77 11.68 17.53
N PHE A 278 -5.54 11.61 16.23
CA PHE A 278 -4.19 11.68 15.67
C PHE A 278 -3.64 13.11 15.56
N LYS A 279 -4.43 14.12 15.89
CA LYS A 279 -4.07 15.54 15.77
C LYS A 279 -3.56 15.87 14.36
N ILE A 280 -4.27 15.42 13.36
CA ILE A 280 -4.01 15.68 11.95
C ILE A 280 -5.15 16.57 11.45
N ASP A 281 -4.81 17.70 10.82
CA ASP A 281 -5.81 18.54 10.18
C ASP A 281 -6.31 17.84 8.90
N PRO A 282 -7.63 17.64 8.74
CA PRO A 282 -8.18 17.11 7.49
C PRO A 282 -7.77 17.89 6.24
N ALA A 283 -7.49 19.19 6.37
CA ALA A 283 -7.02 20.03 5.27
C ALA A 283 -5.58 19.71 4.81
N GLU A 284 -4.77 19.05 5.66
CA GLU A 284 -3.41 18.60 5.31
C GLU A 284 -3.38 17.27 4.56
N ILE A 285 -4.54 16.62 4.40
CA ILE A 285 -4.66 15.34 3.71
C ILE A 285 -4.74 15.57 2.21
N ILE A 286 -3.85 14.89 1.50
CA ILE A 286 -3.75 14.99 0.04
C ILE A 286 -5.07 14.54 -0.59
N GLN A 287 -5.66 15.40 -1.42
CA GLN A 287 -6.84 15.06 -2.19
C GLN A 287 -6.45 14.34 -3.49
N LEU A 288 -7.36 13.52 -4.02
CA LEU A 288 -7.07 12.76 -5.24
C LEU A 288 -6.84 13.67 -6.45
N ASP A 289 -7.62 14.75 -6.55
CA ASP A 289 -7.50 15.73 -7.63
C ASP A 289 -6.09 16.34 -7.65
N ASP A 290 -5.59 16.77 -6.48
CA ASP A 290 -4.26 17.37 -6.33
C ASP A 290 -3.16 16.34 -6.63
N TYR A 291 -3.35 15.09 -6.15
CA TYR A 291 -2.41 13.99 -6.40
C TYR A 291 -2.25 13.70 -7.91
N PHE A 292 -3.37 13.61 -8.64
CA PHE A 292 -3.34 13.39 -10.08
C PHE A 292 -2.76 14.59 -10.81
N LEU A 293 -3.18 15.81 -10.46
CA LEU A 293 -2.64 17.03 -11.07
C LEU A 293 -1.12 17.09 -10.93
N GLU A 294 -0.59 16.85 -9.73
CA GLU A 294 0.85 16.83 -9.51
C GLU A 294 1.55 15.71 -10.29
N TYR A 295 0.94 14.53 -10.41
CA TYR A 295 1.47 13.44 -11.21
C TYR A 295 1.58 13.82 -12.69
N PHE A 296 0.51 14.37 -13.27
CA PHE A 296 0.49 14.79 -14.68
C PHE A 296 1.47 15.93 -14.95
N ILE A 297 1.57 16.91 -14.07
CA ILE A 297 2.57 17.99 -14.19
C ILE A 297 4.00 17.44 -14.18
N ARG A 298 4.32 16.53 -13.26
CA ARG A 298 5.64 15.87 -13.20
C ARG A 298 5.94 15.07 -14.46
N LEU A 299 4.95 14.37 -15.00
CA LEU A 299 5.08 13.60 -16.23
C LEU A 299 5.37 14.51 -17.43
N LEU A 300 4.58 15.57 -17.60
CA LEU A 300 4.77 16.55 -18.70
C LEU A 300 6.13 17.24 -18.62
N LYS A 301 6.57 17.61 -17.43
CA LYS A 301 7.91 18.18 -17.23
C LYS A 301 9.00 17.20 -17.66
N ARG A 302 8.90 15.94 -17.28
CA ARG A 302 9.85 14.89 -17.64
C ARG A 302 9.90 14.64 -19.14
N LEU A 303 8.74 14.61 -19.81
CA LEU A 303 8.66 14.46 -21.27
C LEU A 303 9.31 15.65 -21.99
N ARG A 304 9.10 16.87 -21.50
CA ARG A 304 9.73 18.07 -22.05
C ARG A 304 11.27 18.00 -21.89
N ASP A 305 11.75 17.59 -20.72
CA ASP A 305 13.19 17.50 -20.45
C ASP A 305 13.86 16.45 -21.35
N ILE A 306 13.25 15.30 -21.58
CA ILE A 306 13.72 14.24 -22.49
C ILE A 306 13.77 14.78 -23.93
N ASN A 307 12.71 15.41 -24.42
CA ASN A 307 12.68 16.00 -25.76
C ASN A 307 13.77 17.07 -25.95
N PHE A 308 14.04 17.86 -24.92
CA PHE A 308 15.10 18.86 -24.97
C PHE A 308 16.51 18.25 -25.06
N GLU A 309 16.76 17.17 -24.30
CA GLU A 309 18.02 16.41 -24.36
C GLU A 309 18.22 15.75 -25.74
N ASP A 310 17.18 15.18 -26.32
CA ASP A 310 17.26 14.56 -27.64
C ASP A 310 17.51 15.57 -28.75
N ILE A 311 16.90 16.75 -28.68
CA ILE A 311 17.18 17.86 -29.62
C ILE A 311 18.64 18.34 -29.48
N GLN A 312 19.17 18.42 -28.25
CA GLN A 312 20.56 18.79 -28.04
C GLN A 312 21.53 17.74 -28.58
N LYS A 313 21.24 16.44 -28.35
CA LYS A 313 22.05 15.34 -28.90
C LYS A 313 22.07 15.35 -30.40
N GLN A 314 20.92 15.58 -31.06
CA GLN A 314 20.87 15.72 -32.53
C GLN A 314 21.67 16.92 -33.06
N LYS A 315 21.64 18.07 -32.38
CA LYS A 315 22.45 19.23 -32.75
C LYS A 315 23.97 18.98 -32.62
N ASN A 316 24.40 18.22 -31.62
CA ASN A 316 25.81 17.89 -31.40
C ASN A 316 26.32 16.79 -32.35
N LEU A 317 25.45 16.09 -33.09
CA LEU A 317 25.81 15.09 -34.09
C LEU A 317 25.95 15.71 -35.50
N ILE A 318 25.59 16.98 -35.67
CA ILE A 318 25.61 17.71 -36.95
C ILE A 318 26.82 18.67 -37.02
N ILE A 319 27.60 18.78 -35.94
CA ILE A 319 28.87 19.50 -35.88
C ILE A 319 30.02 18.49 -35.89
#